data_32bc28efd560df957933e0c9fc1f31db
#
_entry.id   32bc28efd560df957933e0c9fc1f31db
#
_cell.length_a   1.000
_cell.length_b   1.000
_cell.length_c   1.000
_cell.angle_alpha   90.00
_cell.angle_beta   90.00
_cell.angle_gamma   90.00
#
_symmetry.space_group_name_H-M   'P 1'
#
loop_
_entity.id
_entity.type
_entity.pdbx_description
1 polymer ?
#
loop_
_entity_poly.entity_id
_entity_poly.type
_entity_poly.pdbx_seq_one_letter_code
_entity_poly.pdbx_strand_id
1 'polypeptide(L)'
;MQPLVELIGVSKSFDGTIGLHPTDLAFQPGLTTALIGPSGCGKSTLLRLIIALLWPEKGRVLFDQKDVTEANAQEVRRRIGYLIQEGGLFPHLTARANVLLMSRHFGRDVSQMQQRLDELCALSRFPREALDRYPAELSGGQRQRVSLMRALMLAPEVLLLDEPLGALDPLVRSALQRDLKEIFGRLKQTAILVTHDMGEAAYLADEIVLMNEGRIVQRGTAADLRDRPADPFVSEFINAQRSAAF
;
A
#
# COMPACT_ATOMS: atom_id res chain seq x y z
N MET A 1 -20.65 -6.56 -5.73
CA MET A 1 -19.38 -6.90 -6.42
C MET A 1 -18.66 -7.95 -5.59
N GLN A 2 -17.96 -8.89 -6.23
CA GLN A 2 -17.10 -9.84 -5.51
C GLN A 2 -15.79 -9.15 -5.13
N PRO A 3 -15.26 -9.38 -3.91
CA PRO A 3 -13.99 -8.80 -3.49
C PRO A 3 -12.82 -9.35 -4.34
N LEU A 4 -11.83 -8.49 -4.61
CA LEU A 4 -10.62 -8.89 -5.35
C LEU A 4 -9.61 -9.58 -4.43
N VAL A 5 -9.51 -9.11 -3.19
CA VAL A 5 -8.70 -9.73 -2.13
C VAL A 5 -9.60 -9.97 -0.92
N GLU A 6 -9.51 -11.16 -0.33
CA GLU A 6 -10.31 -11.51 0.84
C GLU A 6 -9.47 -12.34 1.83
N LEU A 7 -9.58 -12.00 3.10
CA LEU A 7 -9.04 -12.77 4.21
C LEU A 7 -10.21 -13.44 4.93
N ILE A 8 -10.12 -14.73 5.16
CA ILE A 8 -11.15 -15.53 5.84
C ILE A 8 -10.54 -16.20 7.05
N GLY A 9 -10.87 -15.73 8.25
CA GLY A 9 -10.41 -16.26 9.53
C GLY A 9 -8.89 -16.23 9.69
N VAL A 10 -8.20 -15.31 9.00
CA VAL A 10 -6.74 -15.27 8.94
C VAL A 10 -6.15 -14.86 10.28
N SER A 11 -5.24 -15.65 10.82
CA SER A 11 -4.48 -15.33 12.03
C SER A 11 -2.99 -15.58 11.86
N LYS A 12 -2.16 -14.86 12.65
CA LYS A 12 -0.71 -15.00 12.66
C LYS A 12 -0.12 -14.66 14.01
N SER A 13 0.77 -15.52 14.50
CA SER A 13 1.60 -15.28 15.67
C SER A 13 3.08 -15.27 15.30
N PHE A 14 3.88 -14.66 16.16
CA PHE A 14 5.35 -14.61 16.06
C PHE A 14 5.92 -14.93 17.44
N ASP A 15 6.67 -15.99 17.56
CA ASP A 15 7.31 -16.44 18.82
C ASP A 15 6.34 -16.45 20.02
N GLY A 16 5.12 -16.95 19.79
CA GLY A 16 4.07 -17.02 20.82
C GLY A 16 3.29 -15.73 21.06
N THR A 17 3.69 -14.61 20.42
CA THR A 17 2.94 -13.35 20.50
C THR A 17 1.99 -13.22 19.32
N ILE A 18 0.72 -12.93 19.59
CA ILE A 18 -0.29 -12.76 18.54
C ILE A 18 -0.03 -11.45 17.81
N GLY A 19 0.29 -11.55 16.52
CA GLY A 19 0.43 -10.39 15.62
C GLY A 19 -0.87 -10.04 14.90
N LEU A 20 -1.73 -11.04 14.64
CA LEU A 20 -3.05 -10.86 14.03
C LEU A 20 -3.99 -11.93 14.59
N HIS A 21 -5.08 -11.51 15.22
CA HIS A 21 -6.18 -12.38 15.64
C HIS A 21 -6.97 -12.86 14.42
N PRO A 22 -7.80 -13.93 14.55
CA PRO A 22 -8.67 -14.36 13.46
C PRO A 22 -9.43 -13.18 12.86
N THR A 23 -9.18 -12.90 11.60
CA THR A 23 -9.63 -11.68 10.90
C THR A 23 -10.30 -12.05 9.58
N ASP A 24 -11.49 -11.50 9.39
CA ASP A 24 -12.22 -11.50 8.14
C ASP A 24 -12.18 -10.07 7.55
N LEU A 25 -11.64 -9.92 6.34
CA LEU A 25 -11.55 -8.63 5.68
C LEU A 25 -11.56 -8.79 4.16
N ALA A 26 -12.40 -8.02 3.48
CA ALA A 26 -12.55 -8.05 2.04
C ALA A 26 -12.27 -6.67 1.44
N PHE A 27 -11.50 -6.64 0.35
CA PHE A 27 -11.14 -5.44 -0.40
C PHE A 27 -11.86 -5.45 -1.75
N GLN A 28 -12.68 -4.42 -1.96
CA GLN A 28 -13.51 -4.32 -3.15
C GLN A 28 -12.71 -3.78 -4.36
N PRO A 29 -12.98 -4.28 -5.57
CA PRO A 29 -12.33 -3.80 -6.77
C PRO A 29 -12.52 -2.29 -6.97
N GLY A 30 -11.42 -1.60 -7.30
CA GLY A 30 -11.43 -0.17 -7.63
C GLY A 30 -11.59 0.78 -6.45
N LEU A 31 -11.66 0.28 -5.20
CA LEU A 31 -11.69 1.10 -4.00
C LEU A 31 -10.31 1.19 -3.34
N THR A 32 -10.08 2.31 -2.69
CA THR A 32 -8.93 2.54 -1.82
C THR A 32 -9.34 2.28 -0.37
N THR A 33 -8.72 1.30 0.28
CA THR A 33 -8.91 1.02 1.72
C THR A 33 -7.66 1.42 2.49
N ALA A 34 -7.82 2.26 3.51
CA ALA A 34 -6.74 2.59 4.43
C ALA A 34 -6.78 1.70 5.67
N LEU A 35 -5.66 1.09 6.01
CA LEU A 35 -5.43 0.40 7.27
C LEU A 35 -4.71 1.35 8.21
N ILE A 36 -5.36 1.73 9.31
CA ILE A 36 -4.81 2.66 10.30
C ILE A 36 -4.74 2.01 11.69
N GLY A 37 -3.99 2.61 12.58
CA GLY A 37 -3.84 2.16 13.97
C GLY A 37 -2.44 2.35 14.51
N PRO A 38 -2.20 2.10 15.80
CA PRO A 38 -0.90 2.23 16.44
C PRO A 38 0.19 1.38 15.78
N SER A 39 1.46 1.73 16.03
CA SER A 39 2.59 0.89 15.61
C SER A 39 2.48 -0.51 16.23
N GLY A 40 2.78 -1.54 15.46
CA GLY A 40 2.72 -2.93 15.94
C GLY A 40 1.32 -3.56 15.97
N CYS A 41 0.23 -2.85 15.61
CA CYS A 41 -1.13 -3.42 15.66
C CYS A 41 -1.46 -4.42 14.54
N GLY A 42 -0.51 -4.82 13.67
CA GLY A 42 -0.70 -5.87 12.68
C GLY A 42 -0.89 -5.42 11.23
N LYS A 43 -0.89 -4.11 10.91
CA LYS A 43 -1.11 -3.59 9.53
C LYS A 43 -0.14 -4.16 8.49
N SER A 44 1.16 -4.03 8.71
CA SER A 44 2.18 -4.57 7.79
C SER A 44 2.19 -6.11 7.76
N THR A 45 1.78 -6.78 8.84
CA THR A 45 1.56 -8.23 8.86
C THR A 45 0.45 -8.60 7.88
N LEU A 46 -0.65 -7.86 7.90
CA LEU A 46 -1.78 -8.06 6.99
C LEU A 46 -1.36 -7.87 5.52
N LEU A 47 -0.61 -6.80 5.20
CA LEU A 47 -0.09 -6.61 3.84
C LEU A 47 0.82 -7.77 3.40
N ARG A 48 1.70 -8.25 4.28
CA ARG A 48 2.61 -9.36 3.97
C ARG A 48 1.89 -10.68 3.78
N LEU A 49 0.77 -10.91 4.46
CA LEU A 49 -0.11 -12.07 4.23
C LEU A 49 -0.80 -11.97 2.87
N ILE A 50 -1.31 -10.80 2.48
CA ILE A 50 -1.97 -10.57 1.18
C ILE A 50 -1.02 -10.87 0.02
N ILE A 51 0.24 -10.40 0.09
CA ILE A 51 1.25 -10.63 -0.97
C ILE A 51 1.98 -11.98 -0.82
N ALA A 52 1.53 -12.85 0.09
CA ALA A 52 2.14 -14.15 0.38
C ALA A 52 3.65 -14.09 0.75
N LEU A 53 4.11 -12.99 1.37
CA LEU A 53 5.43 -12.91 2.03
C LEU A 53 5.40 -13.57 3.41
N LEU A 54 4.22 -13.70 4.00
CA LEU A 54 3.93 -14.48 5.18
C LEU A 54 2.77 -15.43 4.88
N TRP A 55 2.74 -16.55 5.57
CA TRP A 55 1.63 -17.50 5.52
C TRP A 55 0.82 -17.42 6.80
N PRO A 56 -0.52 -17.46 6.71
CA PRO A 56 -1.37 -17.51 7.88
C PRO A 56 -1.16 -18.81 8.66
N GLU A 57 -1.35 -18.79 9.97
CA GLU A 57 -1.39 -20.00 10.81
C GLU A 57 -2.76 -20.68 10.72
N LYS A 58 -3.82 -19.85 10.64
CA LYS A 58 -5.19 -20.31 10.42
C LYS A 58 -5.86 -19.41 9.42
N GLY A 59 -6.93 -19.92 8.81
CA GLY A 59 -7.66 -19.20 7.77
C GLY A 59 -6.98 -19.26 6.42
N ARG A 60 -7.44 -18.44 5.49
CA ARG A 60 -6.93 -18.39 4.11
C ARG A 60 -7.05 -17.00 3.52
N VAL A 61 -6.20 -16.71 2.55
CA VAL A 61 -6.25 -15.51 1.73
C VAL A 61 -6.73 -15.90 0.35
N LEU A 62 -7.71 -15.18 -0.18
CA LEU A 62 -8.19 -15.33 -1.55
C LEU A 62 -7.70 -14.13 -2.37
N PHE A 63 -7.30 -14.39 -3.59
CA PHE A 63 -7.05 -13.39 -4.62
C PHE A 63 -7.88 -13.79 -5.86
N ASP A 64 -8.78 -12.91 -6.29
CA ASP A 64 -9.69 -13.18 -7.40
C ASP A 64 -10.45 -14.50 -7.22
N GLN A 65 -11.03 -14.69 -6.02
CA GLN A 65 -11.78 -15.87 -5.57
C GLN A 65 -10.99 -17.18 -5.51
N LYS A 66 -9.67 -17.16 -5.69
CA LYS A 66 -8.79 -18.33 -5.61
C LYS A 66 -7.92 -18.27 -4.37
N ASP A 67 -7.77 -19.40 -3.69
CA ASP A 67 -6.85 -19.49 -2.56
C ASP A 67 -5.42 -19.14 -2.97
N VAL A 68 -4.78 -18.26 -2.19
CA VAL A 68 -3.35 -17.94 -2.34
C VAL A 68 -2.55 -19.07 -1.65
N THR A 69 -1.75 -19.76 -2.43
CA THR A 69 -0.93 -20.90 -2.02
C THR A 69 0.51 -20.73 -2.48
N GLU A 70 1.43 -21.56 -1.98
CA GLU A 70 2.82 -21.55 -2.45
C GLU A 70 2.92 -21.78 -3.97
N ALA A 71 2.04 -22.59 -4.53
CA ALA A 71 2.03 -22.94 -5.95
C ALA A 71 1.70 -21.74 -6.85
N ASN A 72 0.83 -20.82 -6.42
CA ASN A 72 0.40 -19.67 -7.22
C ASN A 72 0.90 -18.32 -6.69
N ALA A 73 1.64 -18.28 -5.59
CA ALA A 73 2.12 -17.05 -4.95
C ALA A 73 2.90 -16.13 -5.90
N GLN A 74 3.70 -16.68 -6.81
CA GLN A 74 4.43 -15.87 -7.79
C GLN A 74 3.49 -15.20 -8.81
N GLU A 75 2.45 -15.90 -9.26
CA GLU A 75 1.43 -15.33 -10.14
C GLU A 75 0.68 -14.21 -9.45
N VAL A 76 0.24 -14.43 -8.21
CA VAL A 76 -0.42 -13.40 -7.39
C VAL A 76 0.47 -12.18 -7.22
N ARG A 77 1.75 -12.35 -6.87
CA ARG A 77 2.71 -11.24 -6.72
C ARG A 77 2.90 -10.41 -8.00
N ARG A 78 2.78 -11.02 -9.19
CA ARG A 78 2.86 -10.29 -10.46
C ARG A 78 1.66 -9.36 -10.69
N ARG A 79 0.50 -9.69 -10.09
CA ARG A 79 -0.74 -8.91 -10.16
C ARG A 79 -0.83 -7.86 -9.05
N ILE A 80 0.15 -7.82 -8.13
CA ILE A 80 0.20 -6.89 -7.00
C ILE A 80 1.43 -5.98 -7.15
N GLY A 81 1.22 -4.67 -7.11
CA GLY A 81 2.30 -3.68 -6.93
C GLY A 81 2.51 -3.43 -5.44
N TYR A 82 3.74 -3.50 -4.96
CA TYR A 82 4.03 -3.26 -3.55
C TYR A 82 5.06 -2.14 -3.38
N LEU A 83 4.63 -1.07 -2.72
CA LEU A 83 5.48 0.00 -2.25
C LEU A 83 5.74 -0.24 -0.76
N ILE A 84 6.96 -0.66 -0.45
CA ILE A 84 7.40 -0.93 0.93
C ILE A 84 7.79 0.36 1.63
N GLN A 85 7.75 0.35 2.95
CA GLN A 85 8.21 1.43 3.80
C GLN A 85 9.63 1.88 3.40
N GLU A 86 9.92 3.17 3.43
CA GLU A 86 11.18 3.79 2.96
C GLU A 86 11.50 3.57 1.46
N GLY A 87 10.54 3.08 0.67
CA GLY A 87 10.63 2.93 -0.79
C GLY A 87 11.45 1.75 -1.27
N GLY A 88 12.41 1.22 -0.50
CA GLY A 88 13.21 0.01 -0.79
C GLY A 88 13.87 0.01 -2.18
N LEU A 89 14.43 1.14 -2.62
CA LEU A 89 15.16 1.20 -3.88
C LEU A 89 16.51 0.50 -3.75
N PHE A 90 16.93 -0.17 -4.80
CA PHE A 90 18.28 -0.74 -4.90
C PHE A 90 19.30 0.37 -5.10
N PRO A 91 20.23 0.61 -4.14
CA PRO A 91 21.09 1.79 -4.16
C PRO A 91 22.11 1.78 -5.31
N HIS A 92 22.44 0.61 -5.83
CA HIS A 92 23.38 0.41 -6.94
C HIS A 92 22.71 0.45 -8.33
N LEU A 93 21.40 0.68 -8.39
CA LEU A 93 20.65 0.82 -9.62
C LEU A 93 20.17 2.27 -9.77
N THR A 94 20.20 2.82 -10.99
CA THR A 94 19.59 4.12 -11.30
C THR A 94 18.08 4.10 -11.08
N ALA A 95 17.43 5.25 -11.06
CA ALA A 95 15.97 5.34 -10.99
C ALA A 95 15.31 4.53 -12.12
N ARG A 96 15.76 4.70 -13.36
CA ARG A 96 15.34 3.92 -14.53
C ARG A 96 15.47 2.42 -14.29
N ALA A 97 16.64 1.97 -13.84
CA ALA A 97 16.91 0.56 -13.63
C ALA A 97 16.05 -0.02 -12.51
N ASN A 98 15.79 0.74 -11.43
CA ASN A 98 14.88 0.36 -10.36
C ASN A 98 13.44 0.15 -10.87
N VAL A 99 12.91 1.09 -11.68
CA VAL A 99 11.55 0.99 -12.22
C VAL A 99 11.42 -0.20 -13.18
N LEU A 100 12.40 -0.39 -14.07
CA LEU A 100 12.35 -1.41 -15.12
C LEU A 100 12.71 -2.81 -14.65
N LEU A 101 13.19 -2.98 -13.41
CA LEU A 101 13.77 -4.23 -12.90
C LEU A 101 12.90 -5.45 -13.18
N MET A 102 11.64 -5.41 -12.75
CA MET A 102 10.73 -6.55 -12.89
C MET A 102 10.28 -6.77 -14.33
N SER A 103 10.10 -5.72 -15.11
CA SER A 103 9.76 -5.84 -16.54
C SER A 103 10.88 -6.50 -17.33
N ARG A 104 12.14 -6.17 -17.03
CA ARG A 104 13.31 -6.84 -17.63
C ARG A 104 13.40 -8.31 -17.19
N HIS A 105 13.18 -8.59 -15.90
CA HIS A 105 13.19 -9.95 -15.37
C HIS A 105 12.15 -10.85 -16.07
N PHE A 106 10.98 -10.31 -16.41
CA PHE A 106 9.93 -11.05 -17.12
C PHE A 106 10.06 -10.98 -18.66
N GLY A 107 11.15 -10.46 -19.19
CA GLY A 107 11.41 -10.42 -20.64
C GLY A 107 10.40 -9.60 -21.43
N ARG A 108 9.86 -8.51 -20.82
CA ARG A 108 8.94 -7.61 -21.52
C ARG A 108 9.65 -6.93 -22.70
N ASP A 109 8.91 -6.62 -23.74
CA ASP A 109 9.43 -5.88 -24.89
C ASP A 109 9.99 -4.51 -24.50
N VAL A 110 11.15 -4.14 -25.09
CA VAL A 110 11.89 -2.92 -24.73
C VAL A 110 11.08 -1.67 -25.07
N SER A 111 10.37 -1.66 -26.20
CA SER A 111 9.58 -0.50 -26.62
C SER A 111 8.38 -0.29 -25.72
N GLN A 112 7.70 -1.36 -25.32
CA GLN A 112 6.59 -1.31 -24.34
C GLN A 112 7.07 -0.85 -22.96
N MET A 113 8.24 -1.33 -22.52
CA MET A 113 8.84 -0.88 -21.27
C MET A 113 9.15 0.62 -21.28
N GLN A 114 9.70 1.13 -22.39
CA GLN A 114 10.02 2.55 -22.49
C GLN A 114 8.76 3.40 -22.55
N GLN A 115 7.76 3.01 -23.33
CA GLN A 115 6.47 3.70 -23.38
C GLN A 115 5.83 3.75 -21.97
N ARG A 116 5.80 2.61 -21.28
CA ARG A 116 5.24 2.55 -19.92
C ARG A 116 6.02 3.41 -18.92
N LEU A 117 7.34 3.42 -19.00
CA LEU A 117 8.19 4.30 -18.19
C LEU A 117 7.84 5.78 -18.41
N ASP A 118 7.64 6.19 -19.66
CA ASP A 118 7.28 7.56 -20.02
C ASP A 118 5.91 7.96 -19.48
N GLU A 119 4.92 7.06 -19.57
CA GLU A 119 3.59 7.24 -18.97
C GLU A 119 3.68 7.40 -17.44
N LEU A 120 4.49 6.56 -16.77
CA LEU A 120 4.66 6.62 -15.33
C LEU A 120 5.41 7.87 -14.88
N CYS A 121 6.40 8.35 -15.63
CA CYS A 121 7.05 9.63 -15.37
C CYS A 121 6.04 10.80 -15.42
N ALA A 122 5.19 10.83 -16.44
CA ALA A 122 4.15 11.84 -16.56
C ALA A 122 3.12 11.75 -15.42
N LEU A 123 2.64 10.52 -15.12
CA LEU A 123 1.64 10.26 -14.10
C LEU A 123 2.12 10.62 -12.69
N SER A 124 3.38 10.28 -12.37
CA SER A 124 4.00 10.57 -11.06
C SER A 124 4.69 11.93 -11.00
N ARG A 125 4.66 12.72 -12.08
CA ARG A 125 5.39 14.00 -12.20
C ARG A 125 6.88 13.85 -11.86
N PHE A 126 7.47 12.73 -12.25
CA PHE A 126 8.90 12.48 -12.05
C PHE A 126 9.70 13.10 -13.20
N PRO A 127 10.75 13.90 -12.92
CA PRO A 127 11.54 14.55 -13.95
C PRO A 127 12.38 13.52 -14.73
N ARG A 128 12.22 13.49 -16.07
CA ARG A 128 12.87 12.49 -16.93
C ARG A 128 14.39 12.56 -16.87
N GLU A 129 14.95 13.74 -16.67
CA GLU A 129 16.39 13.98 -16.51
C GLU A 129 16.98 13.35 -15.23
N ALA A 130 16.13 12.98 -14.28
CA ALA A 130 16.55 12.31 -13.06
C ALA A 130 16.51 10.77 -13.16
N LEU A 131 16.05 10.21 -14.31
CA LEU A 131 15.96 8.76 -14.48
C LEU A 131 17.30 8.03 -14.40
N ASP A 132 18.38 8.69 -14.77
CA ASP A 132 19.72 8.09 -14.79
C ASP A 132 20.53 8.38 -13.51
N ARG A 133 19.90 9.03 -12.50
CA ARG A 133 20.47 9.25 -11.17
C ARG A 133 20.29 8.03 -10.28
N TYR A 134 21.22 7.87 -9.34
CA TYR A 134 21.14 6.85 -8.29
C TYR A 134 20.26 7.35 -7.12
N PRO A 135 19.69 6.45 -6.29
CA PRO A 135 18.85 6.83 -5.15
C PRO A 135 19.47 7.84 -4.20
N ALA A 136 20.80 7.82 -4.00
CA ALA A 136 21.52 8.77 -3.16
C ALA A 136 21.52 10.20 -3.72
N GLU A 137 21.30 10.37 -5.03
CA GLU A 137 21.29 11.67 -5.73
C GLU A 137 19.86 12.23 -5.87
N LEU A 138 18.85 11.49 -5.38
CA LEU A 138 17.45 11.86 -5.46
C LEU A 138 16.96 12.45 -4.14
N SER A 139 16.05 13.44 -4.21
CA SER A 139 15.32 13.89 -3.02
C SER A 139 14.42 12.79 -2.45
N GLY A 140 13.98 12.92 -1.19
CA GLY A 140 13.05 11.97 -0.56
C GLY A 140 11.78 11.74 -1.40
N GLY A 141 11.16 12.82 -1.87
CA GLY A 141 9.99 12.75 -2.73
C GLY A 141 10.27 12.10 -4.10
N GLN A 142 11.46 12.35 -4.68
CA GLN A 142 11.85 11.68 -5.93
C GLN A 142 12.05 10.18 -5.72
N ARG A 143 12.70 9.76 -4.63
CA ARG A 143 12.83 8.33 -4.29
C ARG A 143 11.45 7.67 -4.16
N GLN A 144 10.52 8.33 -3.48
CA GLN A 144 9.17 7.80 -3.30
C GLN A 144 8.42 7.65 -4.63
N ARG A 145 8.56 8.65 -5.55
CA ARG A 145 8.00 8.55 -6.91
C ARG A 145 8.59 7.39 -7.71
N VAL A 146 9.90 7.17 -7.63
CA VAL A 146 10.55 6.00 -8.28
C VAL A 146 10.01 4.69 -7.73
N SER A 147 9.81 4.59 -6.42
CA SER A 147 9.24 3.40 -5.77
C SER A 147 7.81 3.15 -6.21
N LEU A 148 7.01 4.21 -6.33
CA LEU A 148 5.64 4.14 -6.85
C LEU A 148 5.62 3.71 -8.33
N MET A 149 6.47 4.30 -9.17
CA MET A 149 6.61 3.93 -10.58
C MET A 149 7.01 2.45 -10.72
N ARG A 150 7.93 1.97 -9.88
CA ARG A 150 8.32 0.56 -9.84
C ARG A 150 7.15 -0.35 -9.49
N ALA A 151 6.36 0.00 -8.48
CA ALA A 151 5.17 -0.74 -8.09
C ALA A 151 4.10 -0.79 -9.19
N LEU A 152 3.96 0.29 -9.98
CA LEU A 152 2.99 0.42 -11.06
C LEU A 152 3.46 -0.13 -12.42
N MET A 153 4.74 -0.51 -12.54
CA MET A 153 5.36 -0.82 -13.84
C MET A 153 4.71 -2.01 -14.54
N LEU A 154 4.28 -3.01 -13.80
CA LEU A 154 3.63 -4.21 -14.34
C LEU A 154 2.11 -4.05 -14.55
N ALA A 155 1.56 -2.85 -14.37
CA ALA A 155 0.11 -2.58 -14.40
C ALA A 155 -0.66 -3.51 -13.44
N PRO A 156 -0.35 -3.50 -12.13
CA PRO A 156 -0.95 -4.42 -11.16
C PRO A 156 -2.44 -4.16 -11.00
N GLU A 157 -3.19 -5.16 -10.55
CA GLU A 157 -4.61 -5.05 -10.22
C GLU A 157 -4.83 -4.51 -8.80
N VAL A 158 -3.89 -4.82 -7.91
CA VAL A 158 -3.88 -4.33 -6.52
C VAL A 158 -2.58 -3.58 -6.25
N LEU A 159 -2.69 -2.42 -5.61
CA LEU A 159 -1.55 -1.64 -5.14
C LEU A 159 -1.52 -1.65 -3.61
N LEU A 160 -0.47 -2.22 -3.05
CA LEU A 160 -0.19 -2.19 -1.62
C LEU A 160 0.81 -1.08 -1.33
N LEU A 161 0.50 -0.20 -0.38
CA LEU A 161 1.35 0.92 0.01
C LEU A 161 1.57 0.88 1.52
N ASP A 162 2.80 0.64 1.93
CA ASP A 162 3.18 0.60 3.35
C ASP A 162 3.85 1.93 3.73
N GLU A 163 3.11 2.81 4.42
CA GLU A 163 3.51 4.16 4.82
C GLU A 163 4.12 5.00 3.67
N PRO A 164 3.40 5.19 2.55
CA PRO A 164 3.96 5.80 1.33
C PRO A 164 4.36 7.27 1.50
N LEU A 165 3.87 7.94 2.52
CA LEU A 165 4.12 9.37 2.80
C LEU A 165 4.93 9.60 4.08
N GLY A 166 5.37 8.53 4.75
CA GLY A 166 6.25 8.58 5.90
C GLY A 166 7.59 9.24 5.56
N ALA A 167 8.27 9.83 6.57
CA ALA A 167 9.61 10.42 6.46
C ALA A 167 9.80 11.51 5.37
N LEU A 168 8.70 12.15 4.92
CA LEU A 168 8.73 13.27 4.00
C LEU A 168 8.45 14.59 4.72
N ASP A 169 9.08 15.67 4.23
CA ASP A 169 8.73 17.02 4.70
C ASP A 169 7.27 17.38 4.32
N PRO A 170 6.62 18.30 5.07
CA PRO A 170 5.19 18.59 4.89
C PRO A 170 4.79 19.03 3.48
N LEU A 171 5.64 19.80 2.80
CA LEU A 171 5.33 20.29 1.45
C LEU A 171 5.39 19.17 0.41
N VAL A 172 6.43 18.36 0.48
CA VAL A 172 6.60 17.18 -0.41
C VAL A 172 5.50 16.15 -0.13
N ARG A 173 5.17 15.91 1.15
CA ARG A 173 4.06 15.03 1.55
C ARG A 173 2.74 15.48 0.93
N SER A 174 2.37 16.76 1.08
CA SER A 174 1.14 17.32 0.50
C SER A 174 1.10 17.20 -1.03
N ALA A 175 2.22 17.44 -1.70
CA ALA A 175 2.30 17.28 -3.16
C ALA A 175 2.10 15.83 -3.58
N LEU A 176 2.80 14.90 -2.94
CA LEU A 176 2.71 13.47 -3.25
C LEU A 176 1.32 12.88 -2.89
N GLN A 177 0.69 13.37 -1.83
CA GLN A 177 -0.67 13.00 -1.46
C GLN A 177 -1.68 13.35 -2.57
N ARG A 178 -1.57 14.55 -3.16
CA ARG A 178 -2.40 14.94 -4.31
C ARG A 178 -2.14 14.06 -5.53
N ASP A 179 -0.87 13.76 -5.80
CA ASP A 179 -0.51 12.89 -6.92
C ASP A 179 -1.05 11.47 -6.74
N LEU A 180 -0.97 10.89 -5.53
CA LEU A 180 -1.56 9.58 -5.22
C LEU A 180 -3.08 9.58 -5.42
N LYS A 181 -3.78 10.61 -4.95
CA LYS A 181 -5.25 10.72 -5.15
C LYS A 181 -5.60 10.74 -6.64
N GLU A 182 -4.84 11.50 -7.44
CA GLU A 182 -5.02 11.56 -8.89
C GLU A 182 -4.73 10.21 -9.55
N ILE A 183 -3.67 9.52 -9.15
CA ILE A 183 -3.28 8.20 -9.65
C ILE A 183 -4.39 7.17 -9.36
N PHE A 184 -4.89 7.11 -8.12
CA PHE A 184 -5.95 6.18 -7.75
C PHE A 184 -7.23 6.44 -8.55
N GLY A 185 -7.62 7.70 -8.71
CA GLY A 185 -8.80 8.09 -9.50
C GLY A 185 -8.68 7.75 -10.99
N ARG A 186 -7.48 7.95 -11.58
CA ARG A 186 -7.25 7.67 -13.01
C ARG A 186 -7.16 6.18 -13.33
N LEU A 187 -6.46 5.42 -12.47
CA LEU A 187 -6.20 4.02 -12.75
C LEU A 187 -7.34 3.10 -12.28
N LYS A 188 -8.26 3.60 -11.46
CA LYS A 188 -9.35 2.82 -10.83
C LYS A 188 -8.84 1.51 -10.22
N GLN A 189 -7.64 1.55 -9.66
CA GLN A 189 -7.01 0.39 -9.06
C GLN A 189 -7.55 0.13 -7.66
N THR A 190 -7.57 -1.13 -7.28
CA THR A 190 -7.77 -1.50 -5.88
C THR A 190 -6.51 -1.14 -5.12
N ALA A 191 -6.60 -0.25 -4.13
CA ALA A 191 -5.46 0.17 -3.33
C ALA A 191 -5.67 -0.17 -1.86
N ILE A 192 -4.61 -0.67 -1.21
CA ILE A 192 -4.57 -0.92 0.23
C ILE A 192 -3.41 -0.09 0.78
N LEU A 193 -3.75 0.92 1.55
CA LEU A 193 -2.83 1.90 2.09
C LEU A 193 -2.65 1.68 3.58
N VAL A 194 -1.45 1.45 4.05
CA VAL A 194 -1.11 1.51 5.48
C VAL A 194 -0.61 2.90 5.81
N THR A 195 -1.19 3.53 6.80
CA THR A 195 -0.72 4.78 7.37
C THR A 195 -1.05 4.85 8.86
N HIS A 196 -0.33 5.67 9.61
CA HIS A 196 -0.67 6.02 10.98
C HIS A 196 -1.37 7.39 11.06
N ASP A 197 -1.54 8.09 9.94
CA ASP A 197 -2.13 9.44 9.84
C ASP A 197 -3.60 9.35 9.39
N MET A 198 -4.52 9.76 10.28
CA MET A 198 -5.95 9.78 9.98
C MET A 198 -6.31 10.78 8.88
N GLY A 199 -5.56 11.88 8.76
CA GLY A 199 -5.77 12.88 7.70
C GLY A 199 -5.42 12.31 6.31
N GLU A 200 -4.32 11.54 6.22
CA GLU A 200 -3.98 10.81 5.00
C GLU A 200 -5.06 9.80 4.63
N ALA A 201 -5.49 8.98 5.60
CA ALA A 201 -6.54 7.99 5.39
C ALA A 201 -7.84 8.65 4.92
N ALA A 202 -8.28 9.71 5.58
CA ALA A 202 -9.50 10.44 5.22
C ALA A 202 -9.43 11.11 3.84
N TYR A 203 -8.24 11.54 3.42
CA TYR A 203 -8.05 12.18 2.13
C TYR A 203 -7.98 11.18 0.96
N LEU A 204 -7.28 10.06 1.16
CA LEU A 204 -6.96 9.12 0.09
C LEU A 204 -7.97 7.98 -0.04
N ALA A 205 -8.53 7.49 1.06
CA ALA A 205 -9.30 6.26 1.08
C ALA A 205 -10.81 6.49 0.93
N ASP A 206 -11.46 5.50 0.33
CA ASP A 206 -12.91 5.37 0.27
C ASP A 206 -13.42 4.71 1.55
N GLU A 207 -12.61 3.84 2.15
CA GLU A 207 -12.90 3.10 3.36
C GLU A 207 -11.68 3.05 4.28
N ILE A 208 -11.91 3.12 5.57
CA ILE A 208 -10.90 3.06 6.62
C ILE A 208 -11.16 1.85 7.52
N VAL A 209 -10.12 1.09 7.80
CA VAL A 209 -10.10 -0.02 8.74
C VAL A 209 -9.15 0.36 9.88
N LEU A 210 -9.71 0.64 11.05
CA LEU A 210 -8.93 0.91 12.27
C LEU A 210 -8.60 -0.39 12.98
N MET A 211 -7.32 -0.63 13.20
CA MET A 211 -6.80 -1.80 13.89
C MET A 211 -6.17 -1.43 15.23
N ASN A 212 -6.35 -2.30 16.20
CA ASN A 212 -5.66 -2.25 17.49
C ASN A 212 -5.34 -3.66 17.98
N GLU A 213 -4.15 -3.87 18.53
CA GLU A 213 -3.72 -5.16 19.13
C GLU A 213 -4.06 -6.39 18.29
N GLY A 214 -3.79 -6.31 16.97
CA GLY A 214 -4.04 -7.41 16.02
C GLY A 214 -5.52 -7.65 15.68
N ARG A 215 -6.43 -6.73 16.00
CA ARG A 215 -7.87 -6.83 15.74
C ARG A 215 -8.36 -5.64 14.92
N ILE A 216 -9.39 -5.86 14.13
CA ILE A 216 -10.17 -4.77 13.53
C ILE A 216 -11.12 -4.23 14.61
N VAL A 217 -10.99 -2.94 14.93
CA VAL A 217 -11.85 -2.25 15.91
C VAL A 217 -13.09 -1.66 15.23
N GLN A 218 -12.87 -0.99 14.10
CA GLN A 218 -13.96 -0.41 13.31
C GLN A 218 -13.57 -0.35 11.83
N ARG A 219 -14.58 -0.46 10.98
CA ARG A 219 -14.50 -0.29 9.54
C ARG A 219 -15.58 0.68 9.08
N GLY A 220 -15.27 1.58 8.16
CA GLY A 220 -16.23 2.54 7.60
C GLY A 220 -15.54 3.72 6.92
N THR A 221 -16.31 4.73 6.58
CA THR A 221 -15.79 6.00 6.08
C THR A 221 -15.14 6.82 7.19
N ALA A 222 -14.37 7.86 6.84
CA ALA A 222 -13.83 8.80 7.83
C ALA A 222 -14.94 9.46 8.68
N ALA A 223 -16.12 9.70 8.10
CA ALA A 223 -17.28 10.22 8.80
C ALA A 223 -17.85 9.19 9.79
N ASP A 224 -17.92 7.90 9.41
CA ASP A 224 -18.39 6.84 10.30
C ASP A 224 -17.51 6.71 11.55
N LEU A 225 -16.19 6.72 11.38
CA LEU A 225 -15.26 6.62 12.51
C LEU A 225 -15.35 7.85 13.45
N ARG A 226 -15.55 9.04 12.87
CA ARG A 226 -15.65 10.29 13.64
C ARG A 226 -16.98 10.44 14.38
N ASP A 227 -18.09 10.20 13.67
CA ASP A 227 -19.44 10.56 14.13
C ASP A 227 -20.15 9.39 14.83
N ARG A 228 -19.72 8.15 14.58
CA ARG A 228 -20.30 6.92 15.09
C ARG A 228 -19.22 5.93 15.55
N PRO A 229 -18.36 6.31 16.51
CA PRO A 229 -17.29 5.43 17.00
C PRO A 229 -17.89 4.18 17.64
N ALA A 230 -17.43 3.01 17.21
CA ALA A 230 -17.88 1.71 17.74
C ALA A 230 -17.28 1.35 19.10
N ASP A 231 -16.18 1.99 19.47
CA ASP A 231 -15.41 1.74 20.68
C ASP A 231 -14.78 3.05 21.17
N PRO A 232 -14.62 3.27 22.50
CA PRO A 232 -13.94 4.45 23.04
C PRO A 232 -12.54 4.69 22.46
N PHE A 233 -11.80 3.63 22.15
CA PHE A 233 -10.48 3.70 21.50
C PHE A 233 -10.52 4.44 20.16
N VAL A 234 -11.60 4.31 19.38
CA VAL A 234 -11.75 5.01 18.09
C VAL A 234 -11.72 6.52 18.28
N SER A 235 -12.49 7.01 19.26
CA SER A 235 -12.52 8.43 19.62
C SER A 235 -11.19 8.92 20.14
N GLU A 236 -10.54 8.14 21.02
CA GLU A 236 -9.23 8.45 21.58
C GLU A 236 -8.17 8.54 20.47
N PHE A 237 -8.11 7.55 19.58
CA PHE A 237 -7.18 7.51 18.45
C PHE A 237 -7.33 8.73 17.53
N ILE A 238 -8.57 9.10 17.17
CA ILE A 238 -8.83 10.25 16.30
C ILE A 238 -8.46 11.56 16.98
N ASN A 239 -8.77 11.71 18.27
CA ASN A 239 -8.49 12.94 19.03
C ASN A 239 -6.99 13.13 19.28
N ALA A 240 -6.24 12.05 19.56
CA ALA A 240 -4.79 12.10 19.70
C ALA A 240 -4.11 12.61 18.41
N GLN A 241 -4.61 12.20 17.25
CA GLN A 241 -4.09 12.65 15.96
C GLN A 241 -4.37 14.14 15.66
N ARG A 242 -5.52 14.66 16.12
CA ARG A 242 -5.85 16.08 15.96
C ARG A 242 -4.97 16.97 16.83
N SER A 243 -4.64 16.52 18.04
CA SER A 243 -3.79 17.28 18.96
C SER A 243 -2.32 17.36 18.53
N ALA A 244 -1.86 16.40 17.71
CA ALA A 244 -0.51 16.38 17.16
C ALA A 244 -0.35 17.28 15.91
N ALA A 245 -1.44 17.80 15.35
CA ALA A 245 -1.45 18.65 14.15
C ALA A 245 -1.36 20.16 14.46
N PHE A 246 -1.26 20.55 15.74
CA PHE A 246 -1.02 21.89 16.27
C PHE A 246 0.18 21.86 17.21
#